data_a38f7ceb5be9f77d8f41d71daae1971e
#
_entry.id   a38f7ceb5be9f77d8f41d71daae1971e
#
_cell.length_a   1.000
_cell.length_b   1.000
_cell.length_c   1.000
_cell.angle_alpha   90.00
_cell.angle_beta   90.00
_cell.angle_gamma   90.00
#
_symmetry.space_group_name_H-M   'P 1'
#
loop_
_entity.id
_entity.type
_entity.pdbx_description
1 polymer ?
#
loop_
_entity_poly.entity_id
_entity_poly.type
_entity_poly.pdbx_seq_one_letter_code
_entity_poly.pdbx_strand_id
1 'polypeptide(L)'
;EILFFQSDEKYTRVQTATAELLIRKTLKELADELDPDEFWRIHRSTLVRVDAIAEVSRDIRGRQMLRVRNYPQELEVSRNHSHLFQQM
;
A
#
# COMPACT_ATOMS: atom_id res chain seq x y z
N GLU A 1 -11.43 -1.52 -9.28
CA GLU A 1 -10.93 -2.14 -8.06
C GLU A 1 -9.76 -1.33 -7.51
N ILE A 2 -9.78 -1.04 -6.21
CA ILE A 2 -8.75 -0.23 -5.57
C ILE A 2 -7.52 -1.08 -5.33
N LEU A 3 -6.35 -0.57 -5.76
CA LEU A 3 -5.08 -1.24 -5.55
C LEU A 3 -4.44 -0.80 -4.24
N PHE A 4 -4.41 0.51 -3.98
CA PHE A 4 -3.86 1.01 -2.73
C PHE A 4 -4.33 2.43 -2.45
N PHE A 5 -4.14 2.84 -1.21
CA PHE A 5 -4.34 4.21 -0.77
C PHE A 5 -2.99 4.76 -0.30
N GLN A 6 -2.72 6.00 -0.61
CA GLN A 6 -1.47 6.64 -0.21
C GLN A 6 -1.74 8.08 0.21
N SER A 7 -1.24 8.46 1.37
CA SER A 7 -1.45 9.81 1.85
C SER A 7 -0.61 10.80 1.03
N ASP A 8 -1.20 11.98 0.78
CA ASP A 8 -0.58 13.01 -0.03
C ASP A 8 -0.98 14.36 0.55
N GLU A 9 -0.18 14.89 1.43
CA GLU A 9 -0.44 16.15 2.13
C GLU A 9 -1.82 16.15 2.77
N LYS A 10 -2.77 16.87 2.17
CA LYS A 10 -4.12 17.03 2.73
C LYS A 10 -5.09 15.95 2.30
N TYR A 11 -4.71 15.14 1.34
CA TYR A 11 -5.62 14.17 0.74
C TYR A 11 -5.04 12.78 0.80
N THR A 12 -5.91 11.81 0.58
CA THR A 12 -5.48 10.43 0.36
C THR A 12 -5.73 10.10 -1.09
N ARG A 13 -4.70 9.61 -1.76
CA ARG A 13 -4.80 9.19 -3.14
C ARG A 13 -5.30 7.76 -3.18
N VAL A 14 -6.34 7.54 -3.98
CA VAL A 14 -6.91 6.21 -4.21
C VAL A 14 -6.46 5.78 -5.60
N GLN A 15 -5.68 4.72 -5.67
CA GLN A 15 -5.13 4.24 -6.94
C GLN A 15 -5.85 2.99 -7.38
N THR A 16 -6.39 3.02 -8.60
CA THR A 16 -6.92 1.82 -9.26
C THR A 16 -6.04 1.50 -10.45
N ALA A 17 -6.35 0.43 -11.18
CA ALA A 17 -5.56 0.06 -12.36
C ALA A 17 -5.65 1.11 -13.47
N THR A 18 -6.72 1.88 -13.50
CA THR A 18 -6.98 2.81 -14.60
C THR A 18 -7.15 4.27 -14.18
N ALA A 19 -7.23 4.55 -12.89
CA ALA A 19 -7.56 5.89 -12.43
C ALA A 19 -6.91 6.22 -11.10
N GLU A 20 -6.82 7.50 -10.84
CA GLU A 20 -6.30 8.02 -9.57
C GLU A 20 -7.30 9.04 -9.07
N LEU A 21 -7.72 8.90 -7.81
CA LEU A 21 -8.69 9.79 -7.20
C LEU A 21 -8.13 10.33 -5.90
N LEU A 22 -8.60 11.52 -5.52
CA LEU A 22 -8.21 12.12 -4.24
C LEU A 22 -9.43 12.19 -3.34
N ILE A 23 -9.27 11.75 -2.09
CA ILE A 23 -10.34 11.82 -1.11
C ILE A 23 -9.80 12.48 0.15
N ARG A 24 -10.71 12.92 1.02
CA ARG A 24 -10.31 13.62 2.25
C ARG A 24 -10.14 12.73 3.46
N LYS A 25 -10.51 11.47 3.38
CA LYS A 25 -10.32 10.56 4.50
C LYS A 25 -8.85 10.31 4.74
N THR A 26 -8.47 10.23 6.01
CA THR A 26 -7.09 9.91 6.37
C THR A 26 -6.87 8.41 6.26
N LEU A 27 -5.60 8.00 6.21
CA LEU A 27 -5.28 6.57 6.20
C LEU A 27 -5.74 5.91 7.49
N LYS A 28 -5.67 6.62 8.61
CA LYS A 28 -6.13 6.07 9.87
C LYS A 28 -7.62 5.76 9.82
N GLU A 29 -8.40 6.69 9.27
CA GLU A 29 -9.84 6.47 9.13
C GLU A 29 -10.12 5.28 8.23
N LEU A 30 -9.39 5.19 7.12
CA LEU A 30 -9.55 4.07 6.19
C LEU A 30 -9.15 2.75 6.84
N ALA A 31 -8.06 2.75 7.59
CA ALA A 31 -7.62 1.53 8.27
C ALA A 31 -8.65 1.03 9.27
N ASP A 32 -9.38 1.96 9.91
CA ASP A 32 -10.42 1.58 10.84
C ASP A 32 -11.67 1.05 10.14
N GLU A 33 -11.92 1.49 8.91
CA GLU A 33 -13.13 1.11 8.17
C GLU A 33 -12.95 -0.11 7.29
N LEU A 34 -11.72 -0.34 6.80
CA LEU A 34 -11.47 -1.42 5.86
C LEU A 34 -11.17 -2.72 6.60
N ASP A 35 -11.42 -3.83 5.91
CA ASP A 35 -11.13 -5.14 6.44
C ASP A 35 -9.61 -5.34 6.52
N PRO A 36 -9.05 -5.60 7.70
CA PRO A 36 -7.60 -5.77 7.83
C PRO A 36 -7.06 -7.01 7.11
N ASP A 37 -7.93 -7.95 6.74
CA ASP A 37 -7.51 -9.08 5.93
C ASP A 37 -7.43 -8.73 4.45
N GLU A 38 -8.06 -7.64 4.03
CA GLU A 38 -8.04 -7.21 2.64
C GLU A 38 -7.03 -6.11 2.36
N PHE A 39 -6.75 -5.27 3.35
CA PHE A 39 -5.83 -4.16 3.20
C PHE A 39 -4.80 -4.16 4.32
N TRP A 40 -3.53 -4.07 3.94
CA TRP A 40 -2.43 -4.05 4.89
C TRP A 40 -1.75 -2.69 4.87
N ARG A 41 -1.44 -2.18 6.06
CA ARG A 41 -0.64 -0.98 6.18
C ARG A 41 0.81 -1.38 6.04
N ILE A 42 1.42 -0.99 4.92
CA ILE A 42 2.82 -1.36 4.64
C ILE A 42 3.78 -0.23 4.92
N HIS A 43 3.24 0.97 5.11
CA HIS A 43 4.02 2.16 5.37
C HIS A 43 3.08 3.14 6.08
N ARG A 44 3.65 4.09 6.85
CA ARG A 44 2.79 5.06 7.53
C ARG A 44 1.93 5.84 6.53
N SER A 45 2.34 5.86 5.28
CA SER A 45 1.64 6.60 4.23
C SER A 45 0.91 5.71 3.24
N THR A 46 0.85 4.40 3.43
CA THR A 46 0.32 3.51 2.39
C THR A 46 -0.46 2.33 2.97
N LEU A 47 -1.68 2.14 2.43
CA LEU A 47 -2.49 0.94 2.64
C LEU A 47 -2.63 0.24 1.30
N VAL A 48 -2.29 -1.04 1.23
CA VAL A 48 -2.33 -1.79 -0.03
C VAL A 48 -3.35 -2.93 0.07
N ARG A 49 -4.04 -3.20 -1.04
CA ARG A 49 -4.92 -4.37 -1.12
C ARG A 49 -4.04 -5.60 -1.25
N VAL A 50 -4.23 -6.54 -0.34
CA VAL A 50 -3.40 -7.75 -0.27
C VAL A 50 -3.44 -8.52 -1.59
N ASP A 51 -4.64 -8.66 -2.17
CA ASP A 51 -4.80 -9.39 -3.43
C ASP A 51 -4.10 -8.73 -4.62
N ALA A 52 -3.76 -7.46 -4.50
CA ALA A 52 -3.09 -6.74 -5.58
C ALA A 52 -1.58 -6.88 -5.51
N ILE A 53 -1.05 -7.45 -4.43
CA ILE A 53 0.40 -7.62 -4.28
C ILE A 53 0.87 -8.70 -5.26
N ALA A 54 1.76 -8.32 -6.15
CA ALA A 54 2.30 -9.26 -7.14
C ALA A 54 3.61 -9.86 -6.65
N GLU A 55 4.43 -9.06 -5.97
CA GLU A 55 5.78 -9.52 -5.62
C GLU A 55 6.34 -8.64 -4.52
N VAL A 56 7.12 -9.25 -3.64
CA VAL A 56 7.87 -8.53 -2.61
C VAL A 56 9.35 -8.79 -2.88
N SER A 57 10.15 -7.73 -2.88
CA SER A 57 11.58 -7.85 -3.18
C SER A 57 12.37 -6.87 -2.32
N ARG A 58 13.69 -6.89 -2.46
CA ARG A 58 14.56 -5.92 -1.80
C ARG A 58 15.38 -5.20 -2.87
N ASP A 59 15.56 -3.90 -2.68
CA ASP A 59 16.39 -3.14 -3.60
C ASP A 59 17.86 -3.27 -3.20
N ILE A 60 18.74 -2.60 -3.92
CA ILE A 60 20.19 -2.71 -3.68
C ILE A 60 20.60 -2.14 -2.32
N ARG A 61 19.74 -1.32 -1.70
CA ARG A 61 20.00 -0.77 -0.37
C ARG A 61 19.41 -1.63 0.73
N GLY A 62 18.80 -2.76 0.38
CA GLY A 62 18.17 -3.63 1.35
C GLY A 62 16.78 -3.21 1.78
N ARG A 63 16.20 -2.19 1.14
CA ARG A 63 14.84 -1.77 1.45
C ARG A 63 13.86 -2.75 0.86
N GLN A 64 12.82 -3.07 1.63
CA GLN A 64 11.79 -3.97 1.14
C GLN A 64 10.85 -3.20 0.24
N MET A 65 10.61 -3.72 -0.95
CA MET A 65 9.77 -3.10 -1.95
C MET A 65 8.67 -4.07 -2.35
N LEU A 66 7.58 -3.51 -2.83
CA LEU A 66 6.40 -4.28 -3.15
C LEU A 66 5.89 -3.85 -4.51
N ARG A 67 5.67 -4.84 -5.39
CA ARG A 67 5.11 -4.56 -6.72
C ARG A 67 3.63 -4.91 -6.72
N VAL A 68 2.83 -4.00 -7.27
CA VAL A 68 1.39 -4.14 -7.34
C VAL A 68 0.99 -4.47 -8.77
N ARG A 69 0.05 -5.40 -8.92
CA ARG A 69 -0.44 -5.77 -10.25
C ARG A 69 -1.08 -4.57 -10.92
N ASN A 70 -0.80 -4.42 -12.21
CA ASN A 70 -1.37 -3.37 -13.05
C ASN A 70 -0.95 -1.96 -12.63
N TYR A 71 0.19 -1.86 -11.95
CA TYR A 71 0.72 -0.56 -11.54
C TYR A 71 2.24 -0.60 -11.76
N PRO A 72 2.81 0.39 -12.46
CA PRO A 72 4.21 0.29 -12.91
C PRO A 72 5.25 0.57 -11.85
N GLN A 73 4.90 1.22 -10.74
CA GLN A 73 5.88 1.62 -9.74
C GLN A 73 5.80 0.74 -8.52
N GLU A 74 6.95 0.58 -7.87
CA GLU A 74 7.01 -0.18 -6.63
C GLU A 74 6.67 0.71 -5.45
N LEU A 75 6.11 0.09 -4.41
CA LEU A 75 5.80 0.77 -3.15
C LEU A 75 6.82 0.32 -2.10
N GLU A 76 7.16 1.23 -1.22
CA GLU A 76 8.10 0.91 -0.14
C GLU A 76 7.37 0.35 1.06
N VAL A 77 7.92 -0.71 1.66
CA VAL A 77 7.44 -1.28 2.91
C VAL A 77 8.36 -0.78 4.02
N SER A 78 7.82 -0.08 5.00
CA SER A 78 8.63 0.45 6.08
C SER A 78 9.12 -0.69 6.97
N ARG A 79 10.19 -0.44 7.71
CA ARG A 79 10.75 -1.45 8.60
C ARG A 79 9.75 -1.90 9.66
N ASN A 80 8.92 -0.98 10.13
CA ASN A 80 7.93 -1.30 11.15
C ASN A 80 6.84 -2.22 10.65
N HIS A 81 6.70 -2.37 9.35
CA HIS A 81 5.64 -3.19 8.75
C HIS A 81 6.18 -4.39 7.98
N SER A 82 7.50 -4.57 7.96
CA SER A 82 8.09 -5.65 7.18
C SER A 82 7.73 -7.03 7.73
N HIS A 83 7.33 -7.11 9.00
CA HIS A 83 6.93 -8.38 9.60
C HIS A 83 5.75 -9.03 8.88
N LEU A 84 4.95 -8.24 8.17
CA LEU A 84 3.82 -8.79 7.41
C LEU A 84 4.27 -9.78 6.34
N PHE A 85 5.51 -9.67 5.90
CA PHE A 85 6.04 -10.48 4.81
C PHE A 85 7.11 -11.47 5.22
N GLN A 86 7.40 -11.58 6.50
CA GLN A 86 8.53 -12.40 6.96
C GLN A 86 8.20 -13.88 7.04
N GLN A 87 6.95 -14.23 7.01
CA GLN A 87 6.54 -15.65 7.14
C GLN A 87 6.35 -16.33 5.79
N MET A 88 6.72 -15.68 4.74
CA MET A 88 6.51 -16.21 3.39
C MET A 88 7.71 -16.96 2.87
#